data_c885b2a87c64f82231528104144950c6
#
_entry.id   c885b2a87c64f82231528104144950c6
#
_cell.length_a   1.000
_cell.length_b   1.000
_cell.length_c   1.000
_cell.angle_alpha   90.00
_cell.angle_beta   90.00
_cell.angle_gamma   90.00
#
_symmetry.space_group_name_H-M   'P 1'
#
loop_
_entity.id
_entity.type
_entity.pdbx_description
1 polymer ?
#
loop_
_entity_poly.entity_id
_entity_poly.type
_entity_poly.pdbx_seq_one_letter_code
_entity_poly.pdbx_strand_id
1 'polypeptide(L)'
;MFERIHLQTIKKRINESRKFIQVILGPRQVGKTTMMTQLLSQINIPYTFESADAISATNSTWLLQVWETARLQMKVSKTDEYLLVIDEIQKINNWSEVIKQQWDQDSRERTNIKVILLGSSRLLIQKGLIESLTGKIGRASCRE
;
A
#
# COMPACT_ATOMS: atom_id res chain seq x y z
N MET A 1 -9.74 10.62 -18.73
CA MET A 1 -8.41 10.73 -18.16
C MET A 1 -8.04 9.48 -17.42
N PHE A 2 -6.88 8.97 -17.75
CA PHE A 2 -6.33 7.80 -17.16
C PHE A 2 -6.28 7.87 -15.62
N GLU A 3 -5.73 8.95 -15.07
CA GLU A 3 -5.61 9.08 -13.63
C GLU A 3 -6.94 9.18 -12.93
N ARG A 4 -7.90 9.83 -13.57
CA ARG A 4 -9.22 10.00 -12.97
C ARG A 4 -9.94 8.67 -12.81
N ILE A 5 -9.84 7.83 -13.83
CA ILE A 5 -10.51 6.53 -13.79
C ILE A 5 -9.90 5.66 -12.69
N HIS A 6 -8.59 5.61 -12.63
CA HIS A 6 -7.92 4.80 -11.63
C HIS A 6 -8.13 5.35 -10.22
N LEU A 7 -8.16 6.66 -10.09
CA LEU A 7 -8.40 7.29 -8.81
C LEU A 7 -9.75 6.88 -8.24
N GLN A 8 -10.80 6.90 -9.06
CA GLN A 8 -12.12 6.53 -8.59
C GLN A 8 -12.20 5.05 -8.22
N THR A 9 -11.55 4.20 -8.99
CA THR A 9 -11.53 2.78 -8.68
C THR A 9 -10.85 2.52 -7.35
N ILE A 10 -9.72 3.17 -7.10
CA ILE A 10 -8.99 3.00 -5.85
C ILE A 10 -9.80 3.55 -4.69
N LYS A 11 -10.42 4.70 -4.88
CA LYS A 11 -11.24 5.31 -3.84
C LYS A 11 -12.40 4.41 -3.46
N LYS A 12 -13.03 3.79 -4.45
CA LYS A 12 -14.11 2.85 -4.20
C LYS A 12 -13.64 1.67 -3.36
N ARG A 13 -12.47 1.13 -3.71
CA ARG A 13 -11.93 -0.02 -2.99
C ARG A 13 -11.51 0.31 -1.56
N ILE A 14 -11.06 1.53 -1.33
CA ILE A 14 -10.73 1.97 0.02
C ILE A 14 -11.98 2.02 0.89
N ASN A 15 -13.11 2.37 0.30
CA ASN A 15 -14.36 2.48 1.05
C ASN A 15 -15.05 1.14 1.25
N GLU A 16 -14.56 0.09 0.60
CA GLU A 16 -15.07 -1.27 0.81
C GLU A 16 -14.43 -1.87 2.06
N SER A 17 -14.98 -2.99 2.53
CA SER A 17 -14.40 -3.68 3.65
C SER A 17 -12.99 -4.18 3.30
N ARG A 18 -12.17 -4.33 4.32
CA ARG A 18 -10.78 -4.80 4.16
C ARG A 18 -10.77 -6.22 3.62
N LYS A 19 -10.26 -6.39 2.41
CA LYS A 19 -10.32 -7.67 1.72
C LYS A 19 -9.03 -7.99 1.00
N PHE A 20 -8.47 -7.01 0.27
CA PHE A 20 -7.27 -7.19 -0.53
C PHE A 20 -6.32 -6.03 -0.34
N ILE A 21 -5.03 -6.33 -0.49
CA ILE A 21 -4.02 -5.28 -0.61
C ILE A 21 -4.15 -4.68 -1.99
N GLN A 22 -4.23 -3.36 -2.07
CA GLN A 22 -4.29 -2.67 -3.36
C GLN A 22 -2.88 -2.40 -3.85
N VAL A 23 -2.59 -2.76 -5.08
CA VAL A 23 -1.27 -2.54 -5.66
C VAL A 23 -1.43 -1.66 -6.90
N ILE A 24 -0.75 -0.53 -6.90
CA ILE A 24 -0.78 0.41 -8.01
C ILE A 24 0.56 0.35 -8.72
N LEU A 25 0.55 -0.13 -9.94
CA LEU A 25 1.74 -0.30 -10.74
C LEU A 25 1.79 0.75 -11.82
N GLY A 26 2.99 1.19 -12.16
CA GLY A 26 3.13 2.15 -13.23
C GLY A 26 4.57 2.53 -13.42
N PRO A 27 4.85 3.29 -14.49
CA PRO A 27 6.19 3.80 -14.71
C PRO A 27 6.62 4.66 -13.54
N ARG A 28 7.90 4.61 -13.27
CA ARG A 28 8.46 5.38 -12.17
C ARG A 28 8.21 6.86 -12.40
N GLN A 29 7.75 7.54 -11.36
CA GLN A 29 7.60 8.99 -11.34
C GLN A 29 6.55 9.56 -12.30
N VAL A 30 5.66 8.72 -12.81
CA VAL A 30 4.67 9.20 -13.76
C VAL A 30 3.30 9.21 -13.10
N GLY A 31 2.98 10.32 -12.46
CA GLY A 31 1.64 10.58 -11.97
C GLY A 31 1.20 9.81 -10.74
N LYS A 32 1.96 8.82 -10.28
CA LYS A 32 1.54 8.03 -9.12
C LYS A 32 1.44 8.86 -7.86
N THR A 33 2.47 9.66 -7.59
CA THR A 33 2.48 10.50 -6.40
C THR A 33 1.37 11.55 -6.47
N THR A 34 1.19 12.15 -7.64
CA THR A 34 0.13 13.14 -7.82
C THR A 34 -1.23 12.51 -7.60
N MET A 35 -1.44 11.32 -8.17
CA MET A 35 -2.70 10.61 -8.01
C MET A 35 -2.96 10.30 -6.55
N MET A 36 -1.94 9.84 -5.82
CA MET A 36 -2.10 9.53 -4.42
C MET A 36 -2.37 10.76 -3.58
N THR A 37 -1.72 11.88 -3.91
CA THR A 37 -1.99 13.12 -3.20
C THR A 37 -3.46 13.53 -3.37
N GLN A 38 -3.98 13.41 -4.58
CA GLN A 38 -5.39 13.71 -4.84
C GLN A 38 -6.31 12.76 -4.10
N LEU A 39 -5.99 11.48 -4.12
CA LEU A 39 -6.80 10.48 -3.44
C LEU A 39 -6.87 10.75 -1.94
N LEU A 40 -5.70 10.99 -1.33
CA LEU A 40 -5.64 11.19 0.11
C LEU A 40 -6.36 12.46 0.55
N SER A 41 -6.46 13.45 -0.33
CA SER A 41 -7.21 14.66 -0.01
C SER A 41 -8.73 14.44 -0.07
N GLN A 42 -9.17 13.32 -0.66
CA GLN A 42 -10.60 13.06 -0.86
C GLN A 42 -11.17 12.00 0.07
N ILE A 43 -10.33 11.32 0.83
CA ILE A 43 -10.79 10.28 1.74
C ILE A 43 -10.98 10.84 3.13
N ASN A 44 -11.81 10.16 3.92
CA ASN A 44 -12.15 10.62 5.26
C ASN A 44 -11.52 9.78 6.36
N ILE A 45 -10.72 8.78 6.00
CA ILE A 45 -10.05 7.95 7.00
C ILE A 45 -8.63 8.44 7.21
N PRO A 46 -8.09 8.29 8.41
CA PRO A 46 -6.71 8.66 8.65
C PRO A 46 -5.76 7.73 7.92
N TYR A 47 -4.59 8.24 7.59
CA TYR A 47 -3.63 7.48 6.79
C TYR A 47 -2.20 7.79 7.18
N THR A 48 -1.30 6.89 6.79
CA THR A 48 0.13 7.08 6.83
C THR A 48 0.67 6.87 5.41
N PHE A 49 1.49 7.79 4.93
CA PHE A 49 2.13 7.68 3.62
C PHE A 49 3.63 7.70 3.83
N GLU A 50 4.31 6.63 3.42
CA GLU A 50 5.76 6.52 3.54
C GLU A 50 6.34 6.02 2.24
N SER A 51 7.56 6.45 1.93
CA SER A 51 8.26 6.04 0.72
C SER A 51 9.55 5.34 1.08
N ALA A 52 9.81 4.24 0.38
CA ALA A 52 11.08 3.52 0.54
C ALA A 52 12.17 4.08 -0.35
N ASP A 53 11.95 5.20 -1.00
CA ASP A 53 12.88 5.72 -1.99
C ASP A 53 14.27 6.01 -1.42
N ALA A 54 14.34 6.48 -0.19
CA ALA A 54 15.60 6.81 0.45
C ALA A 54 16.06 5.75 1.46
N ILE A 55 15.44 4.59 1.45
CA ILE A 55 15.70 3.54 2.44
C ILE A 55 16.63 2.49 1.83
N SER A 56 17.58 2.01 2.62
CA SER A 56 18.47 0.94 2.18
C SER A 56 17.67 -0.32 1.84
N ALA A 57 18.02 -0.96 0.74
CA ALA A 57 17.30 -2.17 0.28
C ALA A 57 17.34 -3.28 1.32
N THR A 58 18.35 -3.33 2.15
CA THR A 58 18.50 -4.38 3.16
C THR A 58 17.78 -4.05 4.47
N ASN A 59 17.16 -2.88 4.56
CA ASN A 59 16.53 -2.44 5.80
C ASN A 59 15.05 -2.83 5.85
N SER A 60 14.78 -4.12 5.94
CA SER A 60 13.39 -4.60 6.05
C SER A 60 12.76 -4.23 7.39
N THR A 61 13.59 -3.94 8.40
CA THR A 61 13.08 -3.48 9.69
C THR A 61 12.31 -2.17 9.55
N TRP A 62 12.72 -1.31 8.62
CA TRP A 62 12.02 -0.06 8.36
C TRP A 62 10.55 -0.33 8.02
N LEU A 63 10.29 -1.35 7.21
CA LEU A 63 8.94 -1.68 6.80
C LEU A 63 8.10 -2.13 7.99
N LEU A 64 8.69 -2.91 8.89
CA LEU A 64 8.02 -3.31 10.12
C LEU A 64 7.69 -2.09 10.97
N GLN A 65 8.62 -1.15 11.07
CA GLN A 65 8.42 0.06 11.86
C GLN A 65 7.30 0.92 11.29
N VAL A 66 7.23 1.01 9.97
CA VAL A 66 6.16 1.77 9.31
C VAL A 66 4.81 1.16 9.67
N TRP A 67 4.72 -0.16 9.63
CA TRP A 67 3.47 -0.84 9.92
C TRP A 67 3.07 -0.68 11.39
N GLU A 68 4.04 -0.81 12.29
CA GLU A 68 3.75 -0.62 13.72
C GLU A 68 3.34 0.81 14.02
N THR A 69 3.94 1.76 13.34
CA THR A 69 3.56 3.15 13.50
C THR A 69 2.12 3.36 13.06
N ALA A 70 1.72 2.72 11.96
CA ALA A 70 0.34 2.83 11.49
C ALA A 70 -0.63 2.25 12.53
N ARG A 71 -0.30 1.11 13.10
CA ARG A 71 -1.13 0.51 14.14
C ARG A 71 -1.26 1.42 15.35
N LEU A 72 -0.16 2.03 15.74
CA LEU A 72 -0.16 2.95 16.88
C LEU A 72 -1.00 4.19 16.60
N GLN A 73 -0.83 4.76 15.41
CA GLN A 73 -1.60 5.94 15.03
C GLN A 73 -3.09 5.63 14.98
N MET A 74 -3.44 4.44 14.53
CA MET A 74 -4.83 4.03 14.52
C MET A 74 -5.42 4.01 15.93
N LYS A 75 -4.66 3.48 16.89
CA LYS A 75 -5.11 3.44 18.28
C LYS A 75 -5.22 4.84 18.87
N VAL A 76 -4.23 5.69 18.59
CA VAL A 76 -4.22 7.05 19.11
C VAL A 76 -5.39 7.85 18.57
N SER A 77 -5.71 7.66 17.28
CA SER A 77 -6.81 8.36 16.64
C SER A 77 -8.18 7.79 17.02
N LYS A 78 -8.21 6.62 17.65
CA LYS A 78 -9.44 5.95 18.05
C LYS A 78 -10.39 5.75 16.87
N THR A 79 -9.83 5.33 15.74
CA THR A 79 -10.61 5.09 14.53
C THR A 79 -10.80 3.60 14.31
N ASP A 80 -11.88 3.26 13.58
CA ASP A 80 -12.17 1.88 13.25
C ASP A 80 -11.46 1.42 11.99
N GLU A 81 -10.88 2.35 11.23
CA GLU A 81 -10.16 2.00 10.02
C GLU A 81 -9.02 2.97 9.78
N TYR A 82 -8.01 2.48 9.08
CA TYR A 82 -6.80 3.24 8.84
C TYR A 82 -6.24 2.83 7.47
N LEU A 83 -5.56 3.75 6.79
CA LEU A 83 -4.97 3.48 5.49
C LEU A 83 -3.46 3.62 5.58
N LEU A 84 -2.75 2.58 5.13
CA LEU A 84 -1.30 2.60 5.05
C LEU A 84 -0.89 2.58 3.58
N VAL A 85 -0.14 3.59 3.16
CA VAL A 85 0.34 3.71 1.79
C VAL A 85 1.86 3.67 1.80
N ILE A 86 2.42 2.75 1.03
CA ILE A 86 3.87 2.60 0.95
C ILE A 86 4.30 2.73 -0.50
N ASP A 87 5.10 3.76 -0.77
CA ASP A 87 5.59 4.07 -2.11
C ASP A 87 6.94 3.41 -2.35
N GLU A 88 7.21 3.06 -3.60
CA GLU A 88 8.47 2.46 -4.03
C GLU A 88 8.79 1.20 -3.23
N ILE A 89 7.77 0.39 -2.99
CA ILE A 89 7.89 -0.79 -2.12
C ILE A 89 8.94 -1.78 -2.63
N GLN A 90 9.14 -1.85 -3.93
CA GLN A 90 10.06 -2.81 -4.53
C GLN A 90 11.51 -2.56 -4.15
N LYS A 91 11.82 -1.40 -3.57
CA LYS A 91 13.19 -1.10 -3.16
C LYS A 91 13.64 -1.85 -1.92
N ILE A 92 12.70 -2.41 -1.17
CA ILE A 92 13.04 -3.17 0.03
C ILE A 92 13.15 -4.65 -0.32
N ASN A 93 14.28 -5.26 0.04
CA ASN A 93 14.44 -6.71 -0.12
C ASN A 93 13.43 -7.42 0.76
N ASN A 94 12.88 -8.53 0.26
CA ASN A 94 11.94 -9.35 1.00
C ASN A 94 10.66 -8.60 1.40
N TRP A 95 10.33 -7.54 0.67
CA TRP A 95 9.15 -6.74 1.01
C TRP A 95 7.88 -7.59 1.01
N SER A 96 7.76 -8.52 0.08
CA SER A 96 6.53 -9.30 -0.03
C SER A 96 6.33 -10.21 1.18
N GLU A 97 7.42 -10.75 1.73
CA GLU A 97 7.32 -11.58 2.92
C GLU A 97 6.86 -10.77 4.13
N VAL A 98 7.43 -9.58 4.30
CA VAL A 98 7.06 -8.72 5.42
C VAL A 98 5.60 -8.28 5.28
N ILE A 99 5.20 -7.85 4.09
CA ILE A 99 3.82 -7.42 3.85
C ILE A 99 2.85 -8.57 4.15
N LYS A 100 3.18 -9.77 3.68
CA LYS A 100 2.32 -10.92 3.92
C LYS A 100 2.15 -11.20 5.41
N GLN A 101 3.25 -11.18 6.14
CA GLN A 101 3.20 -11.45 7.57
C GLN A 101 2.35 -10.41 8.31
N GLN A 102 2.55 -9.15 7.99
CA GLN A 102 1.83 -8.08 8.68
C GLN A 102 0.35 -8.06 8.30
N TRP A 103 0.06 -8.30 7.04
CA TRP A 103 -1.33 -8.39 6.58
C TRP A 103 -2.07 -9.53 7.25
N ASP A 104 -1.43 -10.69 7.35
CA ASP A 104 -2.04 -11.85 7.98
C ASP A 104 -2.24 -11.63 9.48
N GLN A 105 -1.28 -10.97 10.12
CA GLN A 105 -1.42 -10.65 11.53
C GLN A 105 -2.63 -9.73 11.76
N ASP A 106 -2.78 -8.70 10.95
CA ASP A 106 -3.92 -7.80 11.07
C ASP A 106 -5.24 -8.53 10.80
N SER A 107 -5.21 -9.48 9.88
CA SER A 107 -6.42 -10.27 9.60
C SER A 107 -6.81 -11.11 10.80
N ARG A 108 -5.83 -11.74 11.45
CA ARG A 108 -6.10 -12.55 12.64
C ARG A 108 -6.60 -11.70 13.79
N GLU A 109 -6.05 -10.52 13.96
CA GLU A 109 -6.38 -9.64 15.07
C GLU A 109 -7.53 -8.70 14.75
N ARG A 110 -8.07 -8.79 13.54
CA ARG A 110 -9.18 -7.95 13.08
C ARG A 110 -8.85 -6.47 13.15
N THR A 111 -7.59 -6.14 12.86
CA THR A 111 -7.15 -4.77 12.77
C THR A 111 -7.44 -4.27 11.37
N ASN A 112 -8.28 -3.25 11.24
CA ASN A 112 -8.77 -2.81 9.93
C ASN A 112 -7.83 -1.79 9.31
N ILE A 113 -6.61 -2.21 9.02
CA ILE A 113 -5.66 -1.39 8.28
C ILE A 113 -5.72 -1.80 6.81
N LYS A 114 -6.11 -0.87 5.96
CA LYS A 114 -6.14 -1.07 4.52
C LYS A 114 -4.81 -0.63 3.96
N VAL A 115 -4.33 -1.31 2.94
CA VAL A 115 -2.97 -1.13 2.46
C VAL A 115 -2.97 -0.84 0.96
N ILE A 116 -2.22 0.18 0.57
CA ILE A 116 -1.94 0.48 -0.83
C ILE A 116 -0.43 0.45 -1.02
N LEU A 117 0.02 -0.34 -1.97
CA LEU A 117 1.43 -0.42 -2.33
C LEU A 117 1.61 0.22 -3.70
N LEU A 118 2.59 1.11 -3.80
CA LEU A 118 2.93 1.76 -5.05
C LEU A 118 4.30 1.30 -5.49
N GLY A 119 4.48 1.11 -6.78
CA GLY A 119 5.78 0.75 -7.27
C GLY A 119 5.82 0.61 -8.78
N SER A 120 7.03 0.39 -9.28
CA SER A 120 7.24 0.11 -10.69
C SER A 120 6.78 -1.31 -11.01
N SER A 121 5.91 -1.44 -12.00
CA SER A 121 5.33 -2.74 -12.34
C SER A 121 6.41 -3.77 -12.66
N ARG A 122 7.43 -3.35 -13.36
CA ARG A 122 8.51 -4.24 -13.75
C ARG A 122 9.24 -4.81 -12.54
N LEU A 123 9.58 -3.94 -11.59
CA LEU A 123 10.35 -4.37 -10.44
C LEU A 123 9.52 -5.17 -9.45
N LEU A 124 8.24 -4.84 -9.32
CA LEU A 124 7.37 -5.58 -8.43
C LEU A 124 7.18 -7.02 -8.91
N ILE A 125 7.04 -7.20 -10.22
CA ILE A 125 6.91 -8.55 -10.78
C ILE A 125 8.20 -9.33 -10.57
N GLN A 126 9.34 -8.70 -10.80
CA GLN A 126 10.62 -9.36 -10.61
C GLN A 126 10.85 -9.78 -9.16
N LYS A 127 10.24 -9.11 -8.22
CA LYS A 127 10.42 -9.42 -6.81
C LYS A 127 9.38 -10.37 -6.26
N GLY A 128 8.65 -11.05 -7.14
CA GLY A 128 7.79 -12.13 -6.72
C GLY A 128 6.42 -11.74 -6.23
N LEU A 129 5.91 -10.62 -6.71
CA LEU A 129 4.60 -10.15 -6.31
C LEU A 129 3.51 -11.21 -6.45
N ILE A 130 3.50 -11.87 -7.61
CA ILE A 130 2.44 -12.84 -7.89
C ILE A 130 2.55 -14.07 -7.02
N GLU A 131 3.78 -14.52 -6.78
CA GLU A 131 4.00 -15.75 -6.02
C GLU A 131 3.72 -15.58 -4.53
N SER A 132 4.21 -14.49 -3.97
CA SER A 132 4.18 -14.33 -2.51
C SER A 132 2.84 -13.87 -1.97
N LEU A 133 2.07 -13.13 -2.76
CA LEU A 133 0.84 -12.50 -2.27
C LEU A 133 -0.41 -12.98 -3.01
N THR A 134 -0.33 -14.12 -3.65
CA THR A 134 -1.48 -14.67 -4.38
C THR A 134 -2.68 -14.78 -3.43
N GLY A 135 -3.82 -14.28 -3.88
CA GLY A 135 -5.04 -14.32 -3.09
C GLY A 135 -5.19 -13.17 -2.11
N LYS A 136 -4.15 -12.35 -1.91
CA LYS A 136 -4.19 -11.22 -0.98
C LYS A 136 -4.20 -9.88 -1.68
N ILE A 137 -4.06 -9.86 -3.02
CA ILE A 137 -3.90 -8.63 -3.77
C ILE A 137 -5.09 -8.38 -4.68
N GLY A 138 -5.65 -7.16 -4.56
CA GLY A 138 -6.53 -6.61 -5.56
C GLY A 138 -5.72 -5.59 -6.33
N ARG A 139 -5.80 -5.62 -7.66
CA ARG A 139 -4.95 -4.79 -8.47
C ARG A 139 -5.64 -3.60 -9.08
N ALA A 140 -4.99 -2.45 -8.98
CA ALA A 140 -5.29 -1.29 -9.80
C ALA A 140 -3.99 -0.91 -10.49
N SER A 141 -4.01 -0.85 -11.79
CA SER A 141 -2.81 -0.63 -12.58
C SER A 141 -2.83 0.74 -13.22
N CYS A 142 -1.70 1.46 -13.12
CA CYS A 142 -1.50 2.73 -13.79
C CYS A 142 -0.78 2.50 -15.11
N ARG A 143 -1.53 2.16 -16.13
CA ARG A 143 -1.00 1.99 -17.46
C ARG A 143 -1.47 3.11 -18.37
N GLU A 144 -0.61 3.54 -19.23
CA GLU A 144 -1.04 4.46 -20.27
C GLU A 144 -1.87 3.75 -21.29
#